data_27c673ad19d35bb1307d1e104a53e95c
#
_entry.id   27c673ad19d35bb1307d1e104a53e95c
#
_cell.length_a   1.000
_cell.length_b   1.000
_cell.length_c   1.000
_cell.angle_alpha   90.00
_cell.angle_beta   90.00
_cell.angle_gamma   90.00
#
_symmetry.space_group_name_H-M   'P 1'
#
loop_
_entity.id
_entity.type
_entity.pdbx_description
1 polymer ?
#
loop_
_entity_poly.entity_id
_entity_poly.type
_entity_poly.pdbx_seq_one_letter_code
_entity_poly.pdbx_strand_id
1 'polypeptide(L)'
;MKSTLDPLFITVSNSHSLNQLEAFKAGSSIFAIRHGLANVPLSTIIDTIRVITLQMIGDNNISKAIANLQWLDKMFTRHNCDSIVDERVAIKQALAATLIEDDKIEQAMVVVADALNLLIQNTRRKDENFMCLLTLLLFDLAQIHCQKKEFKQAEREILKSLKLVEKLSKLKPQRYSSTQLSVLNASTSIYRSRVDQANLLANYQVETSNYLAEVNSGIIEATTRLVTSLQNEGDTLSQMNRYREAIHFYTRALKYLTRIEPDFSLQQLKLSISLGEALIQTKNTREKGVHLLNTMLHKATKLDAAEEHKRIVEVLLNARNNSLDILNFWHKMFPK
;
A
#
# COMPACT_ATOMS: atom_id res chain seq x y z
N MET A 1 -26.65 -9.30 0.56
CA MET A 1 -26.86 -10.72 0.22
C MET A 1 -25.72 -11.49 0.87
N LYS A 2 -25.97 -12.25 1.91
CA LYS A 2 -25.00 -13.19 2.48
C LYS A 2 -24.74 -14.25 1.42
N SER A 3 -23.48 -14.45 1.08
CA SER A 3 -23.07 -15.30 -0.01
C SER A 3 -23.48 -16.74 0.28
N THR A 4 -24.00 -17.42 -0.75
CA THR A 4 -24.30 -18.85 -0.71
C THR A 4 -23.04 -19.73 -0.52
N LEU A 5 -21.85 -19.11 -0.45
CA LEU A 5 -20.59 -19.73 -0.06
C LEU A 5 -20.36 -19.76 1.45
N ASP A 6 -21.16 -19.04 2.25
CA ASP A 6 -21.00 -19.00 3.72
C ASP A 6 -20.90 -20.40 4.37
N PRO A 7 -21.69 -21.42 3.97
CA PRO A 7 -21.58 -22.76 4.57
C PRO A 7 -20.26 -23.46 4.25
N LEU A 8 -19.74 -23.29 3.03
CA LEU A 8 -18.47 -23.86 2.60
C LEU A 8 -17.28 -23.11 3.22
N PHE A 9 -17.41 -21.79 3.35
CA PHE A 9 -16.48 -20.93 4.05
C PHE A 9 -16.42 -21.24 5.54
N ILE A 10 -17.56 -21.37 6.19
CA ILE A 10 -17.65 -21.72 7.61
C ILE A 10 -17.01 -23.08 7.86
N THR A 11 -17.19 -24.05 6.96
CA THR A 11 -16.56 -25.37 7.09
C THR A 11 -15.06 -25.29 6.91
N VAL A 12 -14.57 -24.48 5.97
CA VAL A 12 -13.14 -24.23 5.75
C VAL A 12 -12.55 -23.35 6.85
N SER A 13 -13.26 -22.34 7.35
CA SER A 13 -12.79 -21.44 8.42
C SER A 13 -12.82 -22.04 9.82
N ASN A 14 -13.73 -22.97 10.10
CA ASN A 14 -13.90 -23.59 11.42
C ASN A 14 -13.03 -24.83 11.65
N SER A 15 -12.44 -25.40 10.59
CA SER A 15 -11.49 -26.49 10.74
C SER A 15 -10.10 -25.95 11.09
N HIS A 16 -9.84 -25.71 12.37
CA HIS A 16 -8.52 -25.34 12.85
C HIS A 16 -7.50 -26.39 12.45
N SER A 17 -6.47 -25.99 11.66
CA SER A 17 -5.30 -26.78 11.35
C SER A 17 -5.22 -27.41 9.93
N LEU A 18 -4.26 -28.24 9.71
CA LEU A 18 -3.94 -29.04 8.51
C LEU A 18 -5.16 -29.60 7.74
N ASN A 19 -6.28 -29.83 8.43
CA ASN A 19 -7.51 -30.35 7.85
C ASN A 19 -8.29 -29.34 6.96
N GLN A 20 -8.07 -28.04 7.13
CA GLN A 20 -8.71 -27.02 6.26
C GLN A 20 -8.29 -27.20 4.81
N LEU A 21 -7.08 -27.54 4.65
CA LEU A 21 -6.45 -27.68 3.36
C LEU A 21 -6.76 -29.02 2.73
N GLU A 22 -6.86 -30.07 3.52
CA GLU A 22 -7.30 -31.37 3.06
C GLU A 22 -8.80 -31.38 2.73
N ALA A 23 -9.61 -30.62 3.47
CA ALA A 23 -11.01 -30.38 3.10
C ALA A 23 -11.13 -29.57 1.80
N PHE A 24 -10.25 -28.59 1.59
CA PHE A 24 -10.12 -27.86 0.32
C PHE A 24 -9.62 -28.78 -0.79
N LYS A 25 -8.70 -29.71 -0.51
CA LYS A 25 -8.24 -30.77 -1.44
C LYS A 25 -9.33 -31.81 -1.72
N ALA A 26 -10.03 -32.26 -0.71
CA ALA A 26 -10.82 -33.50 -0.75
C ALA A 26 -12.24 -33.36 -1.32
N GLY A 27 -12.76 -32.24 -1.59
CA GLY A 27 -14.11 -32.27 -2.11
C GLY A 27 -14.66 -30.95 -2.53
N SER A 28 -14.06 -30.00 -1.98
CA SER A 28 -14.43 -28.64 -2.24
C SER A 28 -13.52 -28.08 -3.32
N SER A 29 -13.23 -28.83 -4.37
CA SER A 29 -12.55 -28.21 -5.50
C SER A 29 -13.40 -27.01 -5.92
N ILE A 30 -12.76 -25.87 -6.12
CA ILE A 30 -13.41 -24.65 -6.64
C ILE A 30 -14.27 -25.01 -7.85
N PHE A 31 -13.86 -26.01 -8.62
CA PHE A 31 -14.60 -26.59 -9.72
C PHE A 31 -15.91 -27.24 -9.27
N ALA A 32 -15.92 -28.09 -8.24
CA ALA A 32 -17.13 -28.71 -7.70
C ALA A 32 -18.06 -27.64 -7.07
N ILE A 33 -17.48 -26.65 -6.42
CA ILE A 33 -18.22 -25.50 -5.88
C ILE A 33 -18.92 -24.74 -7.00
N ARG A 34 -18.25 -24.48 -8.12
CA ARG A 34 -18.84 -23.73 -9.23
C ARG A 34 -19.87 -24.53 -10.01
N HIS A 35 -19.70 -25.81 -10.19
CA HIS A 35 -20.71 -26.67 -10.81
C HIS A 35 -21.96 -26.84 -9.93
N GLY A 36 -21.80 -26.81 -8.62
CA GLY A 36 -22.92 -26.84 -7.67
C GLY A 36 -23.55 -25.47 -7.40
N LEU A 37 -22.82 -24.39 -7.65
CA LEU A 37 -23.20 -23.01 -7.34
C LEU A 37 -22.98 -22.10 -8.55
N ALA A 38 -23.68 -22.38 -9.64
CA ALA A 38 -23.50 -21.73 -10.96
C ALA A 38 -23.53 -20.18 -10.94
N ASN A 39 -23.90 -19.54 -9.83
CA ASN A 39 -24.08 -18.10 -9.69
C ASN A 39 -23.03 -17.42 -8.77
N VAL A 40 -21.97 -18.12 -8.37
CA VAL A 40 -20.94 -17.51 -7.51
C VAL A 40 -20.07 -16.58 -8.36
N PRO A 41 -19.99 -15.28 -8.03
CA PRO A 41 -19.14 -14.35 -8.75
C PRO A 41 -17.67 -14.76 -8.65
N LEU A 42 -16.93 -14.65 -9.74
CA LEU A 42 -15.48 -14.91 -9.76
C LEU A 42 -14.74 -14.13 -8.68
N SER A 43 -15.15 -12.90 -8.41
CA SER A 43 -14.58 -12.08 -7.33
C SER A 43 -14.65 -12.73 -5.97
N THR A 44 -15.77 -13.41 -5.67
CA THR A 44 -15.91 -14.10 -4.40
C THR A 44 -14.95 -15.30 -4.32
N ILE A 45 -14.70 -15.96 -5.44
CA ILE A 45 -13.71 -17.03 -5.53
C ILE A 45 -12.29 -16.49 -5.34
N ILE A 46 -11.95 -15.38 -6.02
CA ILE A 46 -10.66 -14.71 -5.86
C ILE A 46 -10.44 -14.28 -4.40
N ASP A 47 -11.43 -13.61 -3.81
CA ASP A 47 -11.36 -13.16 -2.42
C ASP A 47 -11.20 -14.34 -1.45
N THR A 48 -11.86 -15.46 -1.73
CA THR A 48 -11.72 -16.69 -0.95
C THR A 48 -10.31 -17.24 -0.99
N ILE A 49 -9.78 -17.45 -2.19
CA ILE A 49 -8.42 -17.95 -2.38
C ILE A 49 -7.44 -17.01 -1.68
N ARG A 50 -7.65 -15.72 -1.80
CA ARG A 50 -6.81 -14.70 -1.19
C ARG A 50 -6.84 -14.75 0.34
N VAL A 51 -8.03 -14.85 0.95
CA VAL A 51 -8.19 -14.94 2.41
C VAL A 51 -7.52 -16.21 2.95
N ILE A 52 -7.75 -17.37 2.32
CA ILE A 52 -7.12 -18.62 2.73
C ILE A 52 -5.59 -18.53 2.60
N THR A 53 -5.10 -17.96 1.51
CA THR A 53 -3.67 -17.79 1.27
C THR A 53 -3.05 -16.87 2.31
N LEU A 54 -3.69 -15.74 2.63
CA LEU A 54 -3.23 -14.78 3.65
C LEU A 54 -3.22 -15.40 5.05
N GLN A 55 -4.22 -16.19 5.41
CA GLN A 55 -4.24 -16.91 6.69
C GLN A 55 -3.06 -17.89 6.80
N MET A 56 -2.78 -18.64 5.72
CA MET A 56 -1.64 -19.57 5.71
C MET A 56 -0.29 -18.85 5.80
N ILE A 57 -0.16 -17.68 5.19
CA ILE A 57 1.03 -16.83 5.30
C ILE A 57 1.15 -16.30 6.74
N GLY A 58 0.06 -15.82 7.32
CA GLY A 58 0.02 -15.34 8.71
C GLY A 58 0.40 -16.41 9.73
N ASP A 59 0.04 -17.68 9.47
CA ASP A 59 0.41 -18.82 10.29
C ASP A 59 1.87 -19.33 10.04
N ASN A 60 2.66 -18.56 9.29
CA ASN A 60 4.03 -18.90 8.90
C ASN A 60 4.14 -20.21 8.06
N ASN A 61 3.11 -20.54 7.30
CA ASN A 61 2.98 -21.74 6.48
C ASN A 61 3.05 -21.46 4.97
N ILE A 62 3.88 -20.51 4.53
CA ILE A 62 4.01 -20.07 3.12
C ILE A 62 4.27 -21.26 2.18
N SER A 63 5.17 -22.17 2.58
CA SER A 63 5.49 -23.36 1.77
C SER A 63 4.27 -24.27 1.54
N LYS A 64 3.38 -24.38 2.52
CA LYS A 64 2.13 -25.12 2.37
C LYS A 64 1.14 -24.39 1.47
N ALA A 65 1.05 -23.07 1.59
CA ALA A 65 0.23 -22.25 0.69
C ALA A 65 0.64 -22.45 -0.77
N ILE A 66 1.95 -22.39 -1.05
CA ILE A 66 2.51 -22.65 -2.38
C ILE A 66 2.15 -24.07 -2.86
N ALA A 67 2.41 -25.10 -2.06
CA ALA A 67 2.14 -26.49 -2.44
C ALA A 67 0.67 -26.71 -2.80
N ASN A 68 -0.23 -26.05 -2.12
CA ASN A 68 -1.66 -26.16 -2.34
C ASN A 68 -2.15 -25.42 -3.58
N LEU A 69 -1.66 -24.22 -3.79
CA LEU A 69 -1.95 -23.46 -5.02
C LEU A 69 -1.40 -24.20 -6.25
N GLN A 70 -0.20 -24.78 -6.15
CA GLN A 70 0.36 -25.64 -7.20
C GLN A 70 -0.49 -26.89 -7.47
N TRP A 71 -1.00 -27.52 -6.41
CA TRP A 71 -1.90 -28.67 -6.57
C TRP A 71 -3.21 -28.27 -7.24
N LEU A 72 -3.81 -27.12 -6.84
CA LEU A 72 -4.99 -26.56 -7.48
C LEU A 72 -4.74 -26.25 -8.96
N ASP A 73 -3.65 -25.59 -9.29
CA ASP A 73 -3.31 -25.28 -10.68
C ASP A 73 -3.19 -26.54 -11.53
N LYS A 74 -2.55 -27.60 -11.01
CA LYS A 74 -2.47 -28.90 -11.68
C LYS A 74 -3.84 -29.54 -11.87
N MET A 75 -4.72 -29.48 -10.87
CA MET A 75 -6.08 -29.99 -10.99
C MET A 75 -6.85 -29.30 -12.10
N PHE A 76 -6.84 -27.96 -12.09
CA PHE A 76 -7.56 -27.18 -13.12
C PHE A 76 -6.96 -27.34 -14.51
N THR A 77 -5.67 -27.61 -14.62
CA THR A 77 -5.00 -27.88 -15.90
C THR A 77 -5.47 -29.21 -16.52
N ARG A 78 -5.74 -30.23 -15.69
CA ARG A 78 -6.25 -31.54 -16.18
C ARG A 78 -7.67 -31.47 -16.73
N HIS A 79 -8.47 -30.53 -16.26
CA HIS A 79 -9.86 -30.32 -16.67
C HIS A 79 -9.99 -29.21 -17.72
N ASN A 80 -9.26 -29.28 -18.79
CA ASN A 80 -9.11 -28.29 -19.85
C ASN A 80 -10.45 -27.79 -20.44
N CYS A 81 -11.21 -27.05 -19.63
CA CYS A 81 -12.51 -26.48 -19.98
C CYS A 81 -12.37 -24.97 -20.15
N ASP A 82 -12.77 -24.42 -21.29
CA ASP A 82 -12.78 -22.98 -21.56
C ASP A 82 -13.63 -22.19 -20.55
N SER A 83 -14.58 -22.84 -19.89
CA SER A 83 -15.47 -22.23 -18.90
C SER A 83 -14.81 -21.87 -17.57
N ILE A 84 -13.57 -22.34 -17.30
CA ILE A 84 -12.86 -22.15 -16.02
C ILE A 84 -11.53 -21.42 -16.18
N VAL A 85 -11.34 -20.72 -17.30
CA VAL A 85 -10.09 -19.99 -17.57
C VAL A 85 -9.84 -18.91 -16.53
N ASP A 86 -10.86 -18.16 -16.16
CA ASP A 86 -10.74 -17.07 -15.18
C ASP A 86 -10.31 -17.59 -13.80
N GLU A 87 -10.84 -18.76 -13.38
CA GLU A 87 -10.46 -19.41 -12.13
C GLU A 87 -9.03 -19.91 -12.16
N ARG A 88 -8.59 -20.47 -13.26
CA ARG A 88 -7.20 -20.91 -13.44
C ARG A 88 -6.25 -19.71 -13.36
N VAL A 89 -6.60 -18.62 -14.02
CA VAL A 89 -5.83 -17.36 -13.94
C VAL A 89 -5.79 -16.83 -12.52
N ALA A 90 -6.92 -16.85 -11.79
CA ALA A 90 -6.98 -16.41 -10.40
C ALA A 90 -6.09 -17.26 -9.47
N ILE A 91 -6.07 -18.59 -9.66
CA ILE A 91 -5.20 -19.50 -8.91
C ILE A 91 -3.72 -19.22 -9.21
N LYS A 92 -3.38 -19.03 -10.48
CA LYS A 92 -2.00 -18.70 -10.88
C LYS A 92 -1.58 -17.34 -10.32
N GLN A 93 -2.46 -16.34 -10.30
CA GLN A 93 -2.20 -15.04 -9.70
C GLN A 93 -1.94 -15.16 -8.19
N ALA A 94 -2.78 -15.91 -7.46
CA ALA A 94 -2.56 -16.16 -6.04
C ALA A 94 -1.24 -16.91 -5.78
N LEU A 95 -0.89 -17.88 -6.62
CA LEU A 95 0.39 -18.60 -6.55
C LEU A 95 1.57 -17.64 -6.79
N ALA A 96 1.48 -16.79 -7.80
CA ALA A 96 2.52 -15.80 -8.09
C ALA A 96 2.73 -14.83 -6.92
N ALA A 97 1.66 -14.26 -6.38
CA ALA A 97 1.71 -13.37 -5.21
C ALA A 97 2.37 -14.08 -4.00
N THR A 98 2.02 -15.35 -3.74
CA THR A 98 2.62 -16.12 -2.64
C THR A 98 4.10 -16.43 -2.88
N LEU A 99 4.50 -16.69 -4.13
CA LEU A 99 5.91 -16.89 -4.49
C LEU A 99 6.73 -15.61 -4.36
N ILE A 100 6.13 -14.43 -4.63
CA ILE A 100 6.77 -13.14 -4.41
C ILE A 100 7.04 -12.92 -2.91
N GLU A 101 6.07 -13.23 -2.04
CA GLU A 101 6.22 -13.15 -0.58
C GLU A 101 7.29 -14.12 -0.04
N ASP A 102 7.50 -15.27 -0.71
CA ASP A 102 8.53 -16.28 -0.37
C ASP A 102 9.88 -15.99 -1.06
N ASP A 103 10.05 -14.83 -1.66
CA ASP A 103 11.26 -14.39 -2.41
C ASP A 103 11.66 -15.32 -3.57
N LYS A 104 10.73 -16.13 -4.08
CA LYS A 104 10.92 -17.04 -5.22
C LYS A 104 10.60 -16.38 -6.55
N ILE A 105 11.32 -15.30 -6.86
CA ILE A 105 11.02 -14.36 -7.92
C ILE A 105 11.02 -14.97 -9.31
N GLU A 106 11.98 -15.84 -9.63
CA GLU A 106 12.05 -16.50 -10.94
C GLU A 106 10.85 -17.44 -11.17
N GLN A 107 10.40 -18.14 -10.13
CA GLN A 107 9.22 -19.01 -10.23
C GLN A 107 7.95 -18.15 -10.37
N ALA A 108 7.85 -17.05 -9.64
CA ALA A 108 6.74 -16.12 -9.75
C ALA A 108 6.64 -15.54 -11.17
N MET A 109 7.76 -15.16 -11.79
CA MET A 109 7.81 -14.66 -13.16
C MET A 109 7.22 -15.66 -14.16
N VAL A 110 7.60 -16.93 -14.06
CA VAL A 110 7.07 -17.99 -14.94
C VAL A 110 5.57 -18.15 -14.77
N VAL A 111 5.09 -18.17 -13.52
CA VAL A 111 3.66 -18.31 -13.22
C VAL A 111 2.84 -17.11 -13.74
N VAL A 112 3.36 -15.88 -13.57
CA VAL A 112 2.69 -14.68 -14.10
C VAL A 112 2.65 -14.69 -15.63
N ALA A 113 3.75 -15.07 -16.28
CA ALA A 113 3.79 -15.17 -17.74
C ALA A 113 2.78 -16.20 -18.28
N ASP A 114 2.69 -17.36 -17.65
CA ASP A 114 1.70 -18.39 -17.98
C ASP A 114 0.27 -17.89 -17.76
N ALA A 115 0.01 -17.19 -16.65
CA ALA A 115 -1.30 -16.63 -16.35
C ALA A 115 -1.72 -15.57 -17.37
N LEU A 116 -0.81 -14.69 -17.76
CA LEU A 116 -1.04 -13.66 -18.79
C LEU A 116 -1.32 -14.29 -20.15
N ASN A 117 -0.54 -15.29 -20.55
CA ASN A 117 -0.76 -16.01 -21.80
C ASN A 117 -2.14 -16.69 -21.79
N LEU A 118 -2.49 -17.37 -20.71
CA LEU A 118 -3.78 -18.01 -20.54
C LEU A 118 -4.94 -17.01 -20.63
N LEU A 119 -4.82 -15.87 -19.95
CA LEU A 119 -5.82 -14.81 -19.94
C LEU A 119 -6.00 -14.20 -21.34
N ILE A 120 -4.93 -13.90 -22.06
CA ILE A 120 -4.96 -13.21 -23.35
C ILE A 120 -5.46 -14.14 -24.45
N GLN A 121 -5.03 -15.40 -24.46
CA GLN A 121 -5.38 -16.36 -25.51
C GLN A 121 -6.84 -16.83 -25.45
N ASN A 122 -7.38 -16.96 -24.24
CA ASN A 122 -8.68 -17.60 -24.04
C ASN A 122 -9.81 -16.62 -23.78
N THR A 123 -9.51 -15.33 -23.53
CA THR A 123 -10.54 -14.35 -23.21
C THR A 123 -10.91 -13.53 -24.44
N ARG A 124 -12.07 -13.85 -25.04
CA ARG A 124 -12.66 -13.09 -26.17
C ARG A 124 -13.31 -11.78 -25.72
N ARG A 125 -13.68 -11.67 -24.45
CA ARG A 125 -14.36 -10.49 -23.86
C ARG A 125 -13.43 -9.76 -22.92
N LYS A 126 -13.25 -8.46 -23.12
CA LYS A 126 -12.56 -7.54 -22.21
C LYS A 126 -13.56 -7.01 -21.17
N ASP A 127 -14.18 -7.91 -20.45
CA ASP A 127 -15.17 -7.60 -19.41
C ASP A 127 -14.50 -7.20 -18.07
N GLU A 128 -15.32 -7.03 -17.05
CA GLU A 128 -14.87 -6.65 -15.71
C GLU A 128 -13.89 -7.68 -15.11
N ASN A 129 -14.17 -8.97 -15.29
CA ASN A 129 -13.32 -10.06 -14.78
C ASN A 129 -11.93 -10.02 -15.43
N PHE A 130 -11.89 -9.90 -16.76
CA PHE A 130 -10.65 -9.75 -17.51
C PHE A 130 -9.84 -8.55 -17.01
N MET A 131 -10.48 -7.37 -16.84
CA MET A 131 -9.79 -6.17 -16.36
C MET A 131 -9.26 -6.36 -14.93
N CYS A 132 -10.02 -7.01 -14.06
CA CYS A 132 -9.62 -7.29 -12.68
C CYS A 132 -8.39 -8.21 -12.63
N LEU A 133 -8.44 -9.35 -13.31
CA LEU A 133 -7.33 -10.32 -13.36
C LEU A 133 -6.08 -9.70 -14.00
N LEU A 134 -6.25 -8.97 -15.10
CA LEU A 134 -5.14 -8.29 -15.75
C LEU A 134 -4.50 -7.23 -14.83
N THR A 135 -5.31 -6.49 -14.07
CA THR A 135 -4.81 -5.51 -13.08
C THR A 135 -3.91 -6.18 -12.05
N LEU A 136 -4.35 -7.30 -11.48
CA LEU A 136 -3.59 -8.04 -10.45
C LEU A 136 -2.30 -8.64 -11.02
N LEU A 137 -2.35 -9.24 -12.22
CA LEU A 137 -1.16 -9.82 -12.86
C LEU A 137 -0.12 -8.75 -13.25
N LEU A 138 -0.56 -7.59 -13.72
CA LEU A 138 0.34 -6.46 -14.00
C LEU A 138 0.96 -5.90 -12.72
N PHE A 139 0.20 -5.90 -11.63
CA PHE A 139 0.69 -5.53 -10.31
C PHE A 139 1.79 -6.48 -9.82
N ASP A 140 1.56 -7.80 -9.89
CA ASP A 140 2.55 -8.80 -9.51
C ASP A 140 3.81 -8.69 -10.40
N LEU A 141 3.64 -8.50 -11.71
CA LEU A 141 4.74 -8.32 -12.64
C LEU A 141 5.57 -7.07 -12.31
N ALA A 142 4.92 -5.98 -11.92
CA ALA A 142 5.62 -4.77 -11.47
C ALA A 142 6.43 -5.01 -10.17
N GLN A 143 5.89 -5.78 -9.21
CA GLN A 143 6.63 -6.15 -8.00
C GLN A 143 7.86 -7.01 -8.33
N ILE A 144 7.71 -8.01 -9.21
CA ILE A 144 8.81 -8.86 -9.69
C ILE A 144 9.92 -8.01 -10.32
N HIS A 145 9.58 -7.12 -11.25
CA HIS A 145 10.56 -6.22 -11.87
C HIS A 145 11.21 -5.27 -10.85
N CYS A 146 10.47 -4.82 -9.85
CA CYS A 146 11.01 -3.99 -8.76
C CYS A 146 12.07 -4.73 -7.96
N GLN A 147 11.81 -5.99 -7.56
CA GLN A 147 12.78 -6.82 -6.84
C GLN A 147 14.01 -7.15 -7.69
N LYS A 148 13.82 -7.33 -9.01
CA LYS A 148 14.93 -7.47 -9.98
C LYS A 148 15.66 -6.16 -10.28
N LYS A 149 15.27 -5.03 -9.66
CA LYS A 149 15.80 -3.68 -9.91
C LYS A 149 15.59 -3.18 -11.35
N GLU A 150 14.66 -3.75 -12.05
CA GLU A 150 14.25 -3.37 -13.42
C GLU A 150 13.17 -2.29 -13.36
N PHE A 151 13.49 -1.14 -12.76
CA PHE A 151 12.52 -0.10 -12.40
C PHE A 151 11.72 0.48 -13.58
N LYS A 152 12.30 0.54 -14.80
CA LYS A 152 11.59 1.02 -15.98
C LYS A 152 10.47 0.06 -16.42
N GLN A 153 10.70 -1.24 -16.31
CA GLN A 153 9.69 -2.26 -16.56
C GLN A 153 8.61 -2.22 -15.48
N ALA A 154 9.05 -2.20 -14.20
CA ALA A 154 8.14 -2.08 -13.06
C ALA A 154 7.20 -0.88 -13.19
N GLU A 155 7.71 0.30 -13.53
CA GLU A 155 6.94 1.52 -13.76
C GLU A 155 5.91 1.35 -14.89
N ARG A 156 6.32 0.79 -16.01
CA ARG A 156 5.42 0.56 -17.14
C ARG A 156 4.25 -0.34 -16.79
N GLU A 157 4.51 -1.43 -16.07
CA GLU A 157 3.48 -2.39 -15.71
C GLU A 157 2.56 -1.85 -14.62
N ILE A 158 3.10 -1.15 -13.63
CA ILE A 158 2.26 -0.55 -12.57
C ILE A 158 1.37 0.58 -13.11
N LEU A 159 1.85 1.38 -14.07
CA LEU A 159 1.02 2.41 -14.71
C LEU A 159 -0.14 1.82 -15.52
N LYS A 160 0.06 0.67 -16.17
CA LYS A 160 -1.03 -0.06 -16.85
C LYS A 160 -2.05 -0.57 -15.83
N SER A 161 -1.58 -1.16 -14.73
CA SER A 161 -2.42 -1.64 -13.63
C SER A 161 -3.25 -0.50 -13.03
N LEU A 162 -2.63 0.66 -12.74
CA LEU A 162 -3.33 1.86 -12.25
C LEU A 162 -4.45 2.34 -13.18
N LYS A 163 -4.21 2.39 -14.48
CA LYS A 163 -5.23 2.77 -15.47
C LYS A 163 -6.42 1.81 -15.51
N LEU A 164 -6.17 0.52 -15.33
CA LEU A 164 -7.23 -0.48 -15.30
C LEU A 164 -8.03 -0.41 -14.01
N VAL A 165 -7.36 -0.34 -12.87
CA VAL A 165 -8.05 -0.29 -11.57
C VAL A 165 -8.83 1.03 -11.41
N GLU A 166 -8.36 2.13 -11.97
CA GLU A 166 -9.11 3.39 -11.99
C GLU A 166 -10.43 3.25 -12.76
N LYS A 167 -10.42 2.54 -13.90
CA LYS A 167 -11.65 2.23 -14.64
C LYS A 167 -12.60 1.35 -13.83
N LEU A 168 -12.07 0.30 -13.19
CA LEU A 168 -12.84 -0.59 -12.33
C LEU A 168 -13.44 0.14 -11.13
N SER A 169 -12.67 1.03 -10.50
CA SER A 169 -13.11 1.84 -9.36
C SER A 169 -14.21 2.82 -9.73
N LYS A 170 -14.18 3.39 -10.94
CA LYS A 170 -15.27 4.22 -11.47
C LYS A 170 -16.56 3.42 -11.73
N LEU A 171 -16.43 2.15 -12.12
CA LEU A 171 -17.58 1.27 -12.34
C LEU A 171 -18.21 0.80 -11.03
N LYS A 172 -17.39 0.38 -10.07
CA LYS A 172 -17.82 -0.17 -8.76
C LYS A 172 -16.87 0.27 -7.64
N PRO A 173 -17.01 1.51 -7.13
CA PRO A 173 -16.09 2.08 -6.14
C PRO A 173 -15.94 1.23 -4.88
N GLN A 174 -17.06 0.75 -4.32
CA GLN A 174 -17.07 -0.05 -3.08
C GLN A 174 -16.29 -1.37 -3.19
N ARG A 175 -16.13 -1.87 -4.42
CA ARG A 175 -15.47 -3.16 -4.66
C ARG A 175 -13.98 -3.03 -4.94
N TYR A 176 -13.56 -1.96 -5.62
CA TYR A 176 -12.20 -1.84 -6.15
C TYR A 176 -11.35 -0.76 -5.48
N SER A 177 -11.88 0.00 -4.52
CA SER A 177 -11.11 1.04 -3.82
C SER A 177 -9.89 0.46 -3.08
N SER A 178 -10.04 -0.66 -2.38
CA SER A 178 -8.92 -1.32 -1.71
C SER A 178 -7.85 -1.82 -2.68
N THR A 179 -8.26 -2.37 -3.83
CA THR A 179 -7.32 -2.79 -4.89
C THR A 179 -6.61 -1.58 -5.48
N GLN A 180 -7.32 -0.48 -5.70
CA GLN A 180 -6.72 0.77 -6.18
C GLN A 180 -5.66 1.29 -5.21
N LEU A 181 -5.94 1.28 -3.91
CA LEU A 181 -4.96 1.69 -2.90
C LEU A 181 -3.75 0.76 -2.87
N SER A 182 -3.93 -0.55 -2.99
CA SER A 182 -2.81 -1.50 -3.04
C SER A 182 -1.89 -1.25 -4.23
N VAL A 183 -2.45 -1.05 -5.43
CA VAL A 183 -1.68 -0.74 -6.65
C VAL A 183 -0.98 0.62 -6.52
N LEU A 184 -1.63 1.60 -5.91
CA LEU A 184 -1.06 2.93 -5.68
C LEU A 184 0.12 2.88 -4.70
N ASN A 185 0.00 2.12 -3.60
CA ASN A 185 1.06 1.90 -2.63
C ASN A 185 2.29 1.23 -3.26
N ALA A 186 2.09 0.26 -4.15
CA ALA A 186 3.20 -0.38 -4.87
C ALA A 186 3.86 0.60 -5.85
N SER A 187 3.09 1.42 -6.56
CA SER A 187 3.61 2.49 -7.41
C SER A 187 4.48 3.46 -6.61
N THR A 188 4.01 3.85 -5.42
CA THR A 188 4.75 4.69 -4.47
C THR A 188 6.09 4.03 -4.07
N SER A 189 6.09 2.74 -3.78
CA SER A 189 7.32 1.99 -3.45
C SER A 189 8.33 1.99 -4.60
N ILE A 190 7.88 1.80 -5.85
CA ILE A 190 8.72 1.85 -7.04
C ILE A 190 9.36 3.24 -7.20
N TYR A 191 8.58 4.32 -7.05
CA TYR A 191 9.10 5.67 -7.16
C TYR A 191 10.06 6.04 -6.02
N ARG A 192 9.81 5.58 -4.81
CA ARG A 192 10.77 5.71 -3.68
C ARG A 192 12.10 5.05 -4.00
N SER A 193 12.08 3.87 -4.57
CA SER A 193 13.29 3.14 -4.97
C SER A 193 14.11 3.86 -6.04
N ARG A 194 13.45 4.72 -6.85
CA ARG A 194 14.09 5.56 -7.87
C ARG A 194 14.44 6.97 -7.40
N VAL A 195 14.03 7.35 -6.19
CA VAL A 195 14.13 8.74 -5.70
C VAL A 195 13.36 9.73 -6.61
N ASP A 196 12.24 9.29 -7.16
CA ASP A 196 11.39 10.11 -8.05
C ASP A 196 10.33 10.87 -7.24
N GLN A 197 10.74 11.98 -6.67
CA GLN A 197 9.93 12.77 -5.73
C GLN A 197 8.66 13.36 -6.39
N ALA A 198 8.69 13.69 -7.68
CA ALA A 198 7.53 14.28 -8.35
C ALA A 198 6.38 13.27 -8.49
N ASN A 199 6.69 12.05 -8.92
CA ASN A 199 5.72 10.97 -9.04
C ASN A 199 5.27 10.46 -7.67
N LEU A 200 6.16 10.44 -6.66
CA LEU A 200 5.79 10.16 -5.27
C LEU A 200 4.74 11.14 -4.77
N LEU A 201 4.97 12.43 -4.95
CA LEU A 201 4.03 13.46 -4.52
C LEU A 201 2.66 13.30 -5.19
N ALA A 202 2.63 13.06 -6.51
CA ALA A 202 1.38 12.82 -7.24
C ALA A 202 0.59 11.62 -6.70
N ASN A 203 1.27 10.52 -6.37
CA ASN A 203 0.63 9.34 -5.79
C ASN A 203 0.04 9.64 -4.40
N TYR A 204 0.80 10.31 -3.52
CA TYR A 204 0.29 10.68 -2.20
C TYR A 204 -0.91 11.61 -2.28
N GLN A 205 -0.96 12.52 -3.25
CA GLN A 205 -2.13 13.39 -3.47
C GLN A 205 -3.39 12.58 -3.82
N VAL A 206 -3.25 11.53 -4.62
CA VAL A 206 -4.37 10.61 -4.93
C VAL A 206 -4.78 9.81 -3.69
N GLU A 207 -3.81 9.26 -2.94
CA GLU A 207 -4.07 8.56 -1.67
C GLU A 207 -4.82 9.46 -0.68
N THR A 208 -4.33 10.67 -0.47
CA THR A 208 -4.96 11.66 0.42
C THR A 208 -6.39 11.97 0.01
N SER A 209 -6.64 12.13 -1.29
CA SER A 209 -7.98 12.38 -1.81
C SER A 209 -8.94 11.22 -1.53
N ASN A 210 -8.47 9.99 -1.71
CA ASN A 210 -9.23 8.77 -1.45
C ASN A 210 -9.55 8.62 0.04
N TYR A 211 -8.53 8.74 0.92
CA TYR A 211 -8.74 8.64 2.37
C TYR A 211 -9.61 9.79 2.91
N LEU A 212 -9.51 10.98 2.33
CA LEU A 212 -10.37 12.09 2.71
C LEU A 212 -11.84 11.81 2.38
N ALA A 213 -12.11 11.19 1.23
CA ALA A 213 -13.46 10.77 0.87
C ALA A 213 -14.00 9.69 1.83
N GLU A 214 -13.16 8.72 2.22
CA GLU A 214 -13.51 7.69 3.21
C GLU A 214 -13.82 8.30 4.59
N VAL A 215 -12.99 9.23 5.07
CA VAL A 215 -13.22 9.95 6.34
C VAL A 215 -14.52 10.75 6.28
N ASN A 216 -14.80 11.42 5.18
CA ASN A 216 -16.04 12.19 4.98
C ASN A 216 -17.28 11.28 4.91
N SER A 217 -17.13 10.03 4.51
CA SER A 217 -18.20 9.03 4.56
C SER A 217 -18.37 8.36 5.94
N GLY A 218 -17.59 8.78 6.95
CA GLY A 218 -17.71 8.32 8.34
C GLY A 218 -16.82 7.13 8.71
N ILE A 219 -15.89 6.72 7.86
CA ILE A 219 -14.94 5.63 8.14
C ILE A 219 -13.81 6.16 9.04
N ILE A 220 -13.93 5.93 10.35
CA ILE A 220 -12.97 6.45 11.35
C ILE A 220 -11.56 5.88 11.13
N GLU A 221 -11.46 4.60 10.77
CA GLU A 221 -10.17 3.92 10.53
C GLU A 221 -9.37 4.55 9.37
N ALA A 222 -10.06 5.19 8.43
CA ALA A 222 -9.40 5.91 7.34
C ALA A 222 -8.66 7.17 7.82
N THR A 223 -8.98 7.70 9.02
CA THR A 223 -8.33 8.91 9.54
C THR A 223 -6.85 8.68 9.82
N THR A 224 -6.45 7.54 10.36
CA THR A 224 -5.04 7.20 10.58
C THR A 224 -4.27 7.11 9.27
N ARG A 225 -4.87 6.50 8.23
CA ARG A 225 -4.28 6.43 6.88
C ARG A 225 -4.17 7.81 6.24
N LEU A 226 -5.18 8.66 6.42
CA LEU A 226 -5.17 10.05 5.97
C LEU A 226 -4.03 10.83 6.62
N VAL A 227 -3.82 10.70 7.93
CA VAL A 227 -2.70 11.33 8.65
C VAL A 227 -1.37 10.91 8.06
N THR A 228 -1.17 9.61 7.83
CA THR A 228 0.07 9.07 7.25
C THR A 228 0.28 9.58 5.82
N SER A 229 -0.75 9.62 4.99
CA SER A 229 -0.64 10.12 3.61
C SER A 229 -0.31 11.61 3.59
N LEU A 230 -0.96 12.44 4.41
CA LEU A 230 -0.65 13.85 4.57
C LEU A 230 0.78 14.09 5.07
N GLN A 231 1.26 13.26 5.99
CA GLN A 231 2.65 13.32 6.45
C GLN A 231 3.62 13.01 5.31
N ASN A 232 3.38 11.94 4.54
CA ASN A 232 4.19 11.57 3.40
C ASN A 232 4.25 12.66 2.32
N GLU A 233 3.13 13.35 2.05
CA GLU A 233 3.12 14.54 1.16
C GLU A 233 4.02 15.63 1.71
N GLY A 234 3.90 15.95 3.00
CA GLY A 234 4.73 16.93 3.67
C GLY A 234 6.21 16.59 3.62
N ASP A 235 6.58 15.34 3.89
CA ASP A 235 7.96 14.85 3.87
C ASP A 235 8.55 14.94 2.44
N THR A 236 7.78 14.54 1.43
CA THR A 236 8.19 14.63 0.03
C THR A 236 8.40 16.08 -0.40
N LEU A 237 7.48 16.98 -0.05
CA LEU A 237 7.59 18.41 -0.32
C LEU A 237 8.80 19.03 0.38
N SER A 238 9.08 18.63 1.62
CA SER A 238 10.27 19.07 2.35
C SER A 238 11.56 18.63 1.68
N GLN A 239 11.64 17.40 1.18
CA GLN A 239 12.77 16.90 0.39
C GLN A 239 12.95 17.66 -0.92
N MET A 240 11.84 18.15 -1.52
CA MET A 240 11.86 19.01 -2.70
C MET A 240 12.14 20.49 -2.36
N ASN A 241 12.45 20.84 -1.11
CA ASN A 241 12.61 22.20 -0.60
C ASN A 241 11.36 23.09 -0.73
N ARG A 242 10.18 22.51 -0.91
CA ARG A 242 8.87 23.18 -1.00
C ARG A 242 8.25 23.36 0.39
N TYR A 243 9.01 23.96 1.32
CA TYR A 243 8.67 24.00 2.74
C TYR A 243 7.34 24.67 3.07
N ARG A 244 6.93 25.71 2.31
CA ARG A 244 5.64 26.39 2.53
C ARG A 244 4.46 25.45 2.33
N GLU A 245 4.54 24.58 1.34
CA GLU A 245 3.51 23.58 1.05
C GLU A 245 3.57 22.45 2.07
N ALA A 246 4.76 21.97 2.42
CA ALA A 246 4.95 20.97 3.45
C ALA A 246 4.32 21.39 4.80
N ILE A 247 4.47 22.65 5.21
CA ILE A 247 3.85 23.20 6.42
C ILE A 247 2.32 23.03 6.39
N HIS A 248 1.69 23.24 5.24
CA HIS A 248 0.24 23.06 5.11
C HIS A 248 -0.19 21.60 5.34
N PHE A 249 0.54 20.64 4.79
CA PHE A 249 0.23 19.21 4.93
C PHE A 249 0.48 18.73 6.36
N TYR A 250 1.60 19.06 6.97
CA TYR A 250 1.88 18.73 8.38
C TYR A 250 0.83 19.31 9.33
N THR A 251 0.41 20.55 9.11
CA THR A 251 -0.62 21.20 9.94
C THR A 251 -1.97 20.47 9.82
N ARG A 252 -2.35 20.05 8.60
CA ARG A 252 -3.56 19.25 8.39
C ARG A 252 -3.45 17.88 9.05
N ALA A 253 -2.32 17.20 8.91
CA ALA A 253 -2.07 15.91 9.53
C ALA A 253 -2.21 15.99 11.07
N LEU A 254 -1.58 17.00 11.71
CA LEU A 254 -1.71 17.24 13.15
C LEU A 254 -3.16 17.49 13.56
N LYS A 255 -3.92 18.26 12.78
CA LYS A 255 -5.34 18.53 13.06
C LYS A 255 -6.19 17.25 13.06
N TYR A 256 -5.93 16.31 12.15
CA TYR A 256 -6.64 15.03 12.14
C TYR A 256 -6.16 14.12 13.27
N LEU A 257 -4.85 14.06 13.51
CA LEU A 257 -4.26 13.21 14.55
C LEU A 257 -4.74 13.61 15.95
N THR A 258 -4.79 14.90 16.28
CA THR A 258 -5.29 15.38 17.59
C THR A 258 -6.79 15.10 17.81
N ARG A 259 -7.56 14.81 16.77
CA ARG A 259 -8.97 14.42 16.91
C ARG A 259 -9.14 12.95 17.30
N ILE A 260 -8.26 12.07 16.81
CA ILE A 260 -8.31 10.63 17.09
C ILE A 260 -7.46 10.26 18.31
N GLU A 261 -6.42 11.03 18.60
CA GLU A 261 -5.54 10.87 19.76
C GLU A 261 -5.54 12.18 20.57
N PRO A 262 -6.47 12.38 21.51
CA PRO A 262 -6.54 13.61 22.30
C PRO A 262 -5.34 13.77 23.23
N ASP A 263 -4.78 12.66 23.73
CA ASP A 263 -3.54 12.67 24.51
C ASP A 263 -2.32 12.83 23.62
N PHE A 264 -1.32 13.55 24.09
CA PHE A 264 -0.14 13.84 23.31
C PHE A 264 0.72 12.59 23.11
N SER A 265 0.81 12.11 21.89
CA SER A 265 1.47 10.87 21.49
C SER A 265 2.85 11.09 20.85
N LEU A 266 3.63 10.00 20.76
CA LEU A 266 4.91 10.01 20.05
C LEU A 266 4.73 10.38 18.56
N GLN A 267 3.61 9.97 17.94
CA GLN A 267 3.33 10.33 16.55
C GLN A 267 3.06 11.83 16.40
N GLN A 268 2.34 12.45 17.34
CA GLN A 268 2.15 13.89 17.37
C GLN A 268 3.48 14.64 17.59
N LEU A 269 4.38 14.09 18.42
CA LEU A 269 5.73 14.64 18.61
C LEU A 269 6.52 14.62 17.28
N LYS A 270 6.61 13.46 16.61
CA LYS A 270 7.33 13.31 15.35
C LYS A 270 6.83 14.26 14.28
N LEU A 271 5.52 14.35 14.12
CA LEU A 271 4.88 15.23 13.13
C LEU A 271 5.09 16.72 13.46
N SER A 272 5.07 17.07 14.75
CA SER A 272 5.38 18.45 15.21
C SER A 272 6.84 18.82 14.96
N ILE A 273 7.77 17.87 15.07
CA ILE A 273 9.19 18.09 14.74
C ILE A 273 9.34 18.38 13.25
N SER A 274 8.75 17.56 12.37
CA SER A 274 8.78 17.79 10.91
C SER A 274 8.17 19.14 10.53
N LEU A 275 7.06 19.54 11.18
CA LEU A 275 6.48 20.87 11.01
C LEU A 275 7.45 21.98 11.47
N GLY A 276 8.08 21.83 12.63
CA GLY A 276 9.06 22.78 13.17
C GLY A 276 10.26 22.96 12.26
N GLU A 277 10.79 21.88 11.71
CA GLU A 277 11.89 21.89 10.73
C GLU A 277 11.49 22.67 9.47
N ALA A 278 10.32 22.39 8.89
CA ALA A 278 9.83 23.10 7.70
C ALA A 278 9.60 24.62 7.98
N LEU A 279 9.09 24.95 9.17
CA LEU A 279 8.91 26.35 9.62
C LEU A 279 10.25 27.09 9.71
N ILE A 280 11.30 26.45 10.22
CA ILE A 280 12.64 27.02 10.34
C ILE A 280 13.24 27.33 8.96
N GLN A 281 13.02 26.49 7.97
CA GLN A 281 13.51 26.68 6.61
C GLN A 281 12.80 27.83 5.88
N THR A 282 11.67 28.31 6.40
CA THR A 282 10.90 29.40 5.78
C THR A 282 11.17 30.72 6.54
N LYS A 283 11.75 31.72 5.87
CA LYS A 283 12.21 32.99 6.47
C LYS A 283 11.18 33.64 7.40
N ASN A 284 9.91 33.68 6.97
CA ASN A 284 8.85 34.40 7.73
C ASN A 284 8.27 33.62 8.91
N THR A 285 8.60 32.32 9.04
CA THR A 285 8.04 31.44 10.07
C THR A 285 9.12 30.82 10.97
N ARG A 286 10.36 31.19 10.75
CA ARG A 286 11.53 30.64 11.49
C ARG A 286 11.38 30.71 12.98
N GLU A 287 11.00 31.89 13.55
CA GLU A 287 10.81 32.04 14.98
C GLU A 287 9.71 31.15 15.55
N LYS A 288 8.62 30.97 14.77
CA LYS A 288 7.54 30.04 15.14
C LYS A 288 8.05 28.61 15.17
N GLY A 289 8.91 28.24 14.23
CA GLY A 289 9.54 26.92 14.19
C GLY A 289 10.43 26.65 15.39
N VAL A 290 11.29 27.62 15.74
CA VAL A 290 12.15 27.55 16.93
C VAL A 290 11.31 27.43 18.20
N HIS A 291 10.26 28.26 18.35
CA HIS A 291 9.36 28.18 19.50
C HIS A 291 8.66 26.83 19.59
N LEU A 292 8.15 26.30 18.47
CA LEU A 292 7.51 24.98 18.41
C LEU A 292 8.49 23.88 18.86
N LEU A 293 9.71 23.86 18.31
CA LEU A 293 10.71 22.84 18.66
C LEU A 293 11.16 22.92 20.12
N ASN A 294 11.31 24.11 20.69
CA ASN A 294 11.58 24.25 22.12
C ASN A 294 10.42 23.66 22.98
N THR A 295 9.18 23.87 22.58
CA THR A 295 8.03 23.26 23.26
C THR A 295 8.06 21.72 23.12
N MET A 296 8.42 21.22 21.95
CA MET A 296 8.51 19.77 21.68
C MET A 296 9.68 19.11 22.43
N LEU A 297 10.76 19.85 22.71
CA LEU A 297 11.88 19.38 23.51
C LEU A 297 11.44 18.93 24.91
N HIS A 298 10.63 19.75 25.58
CA HIS A 298 10.07 19.42 26.88
C HIS A 298 9.12 18.21 26.81
N LYS A 299 8.35 18.08 25.72
CA LYS A 299 7.45 16.95 25.53
C LYS A 299 8.21 15.67 25.22
N ALA A 300 9.30 15.74 24.44
CA ALA A 300 10.19 14.61 24.17
C ALA A 300 10.79 14.03 25.46
N THR A 301 11.21 14.91 26.39
CA THR A 301 11.71 14.46 27.70
C THR A 301 10.63 13.75 28.51
N LYS A 302 9.37 14.25 28.49
CA LYS A 302 8.26 13.62 29.22
C LYS A 302 7.85 12.26 28.65
N LEU A 303 8.04 12.05 27.35
CA LEU A 303 7.74 10.79 26.66
C LEU A 303 8.92 9.82 26.66
N ASP A 304 10.06 10.18 27.27
CA ASP A 304 11.31 9.40 27.20
C ASP A 304 11.76 9.09 25.74
N ALA A 305 11.49 10.02 24.83
CA ALA A 305 11.78 9.93 23.40
C ALA A 305 13.18 10.49 23.09
N ALA A 306 14.22 9.71 23.40
CA ALA A 306 15.62 10.16 23.34
C ALA A 306 16.07 10.49 21.90
N GLU A 307 15.64 9.76 20.92
CA GLU A 307 15.96 9.99 19.49
C GLU A 307 15.36 11.31 18.98
N GLU A 308 14.09 11.56 19.28
CA GLU A 308 13.38 12.78 18.92
C GLU A 308 13.98 13.98 19.66
N HIS A 309 14.33 13.82 20.92
CA HIS A 309 15.02 14.85 21.71
C HIS A 309 16.35 15.24 21.05
N LYS A 310 17.19 14.27 20.70
CA LYS A 310 18.46 14.49 19.98
C LYS A 310 18.24 15.21 18.66
N ARG A 311 17.29 14.77 17.84
CA ARG A 311 16.93 15.42 16.57
C ARG A 311 16.55 16.88 16.75
N ILE A 312 15.69 17.18 17.73
CA ILE A 312 15.29 18.57 18.03
C ILE A 312 16.51 19.43 18.37
N VAL A 313 17.39 18.95 19.25
CA VAL A 313 18.60 19.66 19.65
C VAL A 313 19.49 19.97 18.44
N GLU A 314 19.74 19.00 17.58
CA GLU A 314 20.53 19.18 16.37
C GLU A 314 19.93 20.24 15.43
N VAL A 315 18.62 20.21 15.22
CA VAL A 315 17.92 21.22 14.38
C VAL A 315 18.01 22.61 14.96
N LEU A 316 17.83 22.77 16.28
CA LEU A 316 17.92 24.06 16.96
C LEU A 316 19.35 24.63 16.94
N LEU A 317 20.37 23.79 17.11
CA LEU A 317 21.78 24.18 17.00
C LEU A 317 22.12 24.68 15.59
N ASN A 318 21.71 23.92 14.55
CA ASN A 318 21.91 24.32 13.17
C ASN A 318 21.18 25.62 12.82
N ALA A 319 19.97 25.80 13.33
CA ALA A 319 19.23 27.04 13.16
C ALA A 319 19.96 28.23 13.80
N ARG A 320 20.56 28.05 14.98
CA ARG A 320 21.33 29.10 15.68
C ARG A 320 22.63 29.43 14.92
N ASN A 321 23.38 28.44 14.48
CA ASN A 321 24.63 28.63 13.76
C ASN A 321 24.42 29.40 12.46
N ASN A 322 23.41 29.03 11.67
CA ASN A 322 23.05 29.75 10.44
C ASN A 322 22.69 31.24 10.72
N SER A 323 22.11 31.55 11.86
CA SER A 323 21.82 32.95 12.23
C SER A 323 23.08 33.74 12.67
N LEU A 324 24.02 33.07 13.32
CA LEU A 324 25.30 33.66 13.70
C LEU A 324 26.20 33.92 12.50
N ASP A 325 26.22 32.99 11.53
CA ASP A 325 26.97 33.16 10.28
C ASP A 325 26.41 34.32 9.44
N ILE A 326 25.11 34.51 9.40
CA ILE A 326 24.49 35.69 8.76
C ILE A 326 24.86 36.98 9.48
N LEU A 327 24.82 36.99 10.80
CA LEU A 327 25.23 38.17 11.59
C LEU A 327 26.72 38.50 11.42
N ASN A 328 27.59 37.49 11.45
CA ASN A 328 29.02 37.64 11.22
C ASN A 328 29.32 38.10 9.77
N PHE A 329 28.58 37.60 8.77
CA PHE A 329 28.66 38.08 7.40
C PHE A 329 28.26 39.56 7.29
N TRP A 330 27.16 39.98 7.92
CA TRP A 330 26.73 41.37 7.94
C TRP A 330 27.74 42.29 8.63
N HIS A 331 28.32 41.87 9.76
CA HIS A 331 29.37 42.62 10.43
C HIS A 331 30.66 42.75 9.63
N LYS A 332 30.97 41.75 8.77
CA LYS A 332 32.11 41.79 7.83
C LYS A 332 31.86 42.71 6.62
N MET A 333 30.61 42.72 6.12
CA MET A 333 30.25 43.50 4.93
C MET A 333 29.97 44.98 5.24
N PHE A 334 29.53 45.30 6.48
CA PHE A 334 29.20 46.65 6.90
C PHE A 334 29.87 46.91 8.24
N PRO A 335 31.23 47.10 8.29
CA PRO A 335 31.90 47.55 9.50
C PRO A 335 31.42 48.97 9.82
N LYS A 336 31.00 49.19 11.10
CA LYS A 336 30.57 50.51 11.57
C LYS A 336 31.71 51.51 11.46
#